data_c530c967f1299f126a20ee1555a3577f
#
_entry.id   c530c967f1299f126a20ee1555a3577f
#
_cell.length_a   1.000
_cell.length_b   1.000
_cell.length_c   1.000
_cell.angle_alpha   90.00
_cell.angle_beta   90.00
_cell.angle_gamma   90.00
#
_symmetry.space_group_name_H-M   'P 1'
#
loop_
_entity.id
_entity.type
_entity.pdbx_description
1 polymer ?
#
loop_
_entity_poly.entity_id
_entity_poly.type
_entity_poly.pdbx_seq_one_letter_code
_entity_poly.pdbx_strand_id
1 'polypeptide(L)'
;MENRLNYYKIERDEWSNFYQEHIVPLTEEELLNLKSLNDQISLKDVQDIYMPLVHLLRIHLDSHQELQDSQSEFLGVKAQKVPFILGIAGSVAVGKSTTARLLQRMVSYILIKN
;
A
#
# COMPACT_ATOMS: atom_id res chain seq x y z
N MET A 1 10.23 3.88 20.18
CA MET A 1 9.58 4.69 19.14
C MET A 1 9.49 6.13 19.60
N GLU A 2 10.02 7.04 18.84
CA GLU A 2 10.04 8.45 19.18
C GLU A 2 8.97 9.21 18.38
N ASN A 3 8.16 10.01 19.08
CA ASN A 3 7.08 10.78 18.46
C ASN A 3 7.44 12.26 18.45
N ARG A 4 7.97 12.74 17.33
CA ARG A 4 8.24 14.16 17.09
C ARG A 4 7.46 14.63 15.89
N LEU A 5 6.86 15.80 15.95
CA LEU A 5 6.14 16.42 14.83
C LEU A 5 5.08 15.48 14.22
N ASN A 6 4.45 14.64 15.04
CA ASN A 6 3.43 13.69 14.63
C ASN A 6 3.94 12.55 13.73
N TYR A 7 5.25 12.25 13.82
CA TYR A 7 5.84 11.12 13.10
C TYR A 7 6.29 10.04 14.08
N TYR A 8 6.18 8.79 13.63
CA TYR A 8 6.78 7.65 14.30
C TYR A 8 7.92 7.14 13.45
N LYS A 9 9.07 6.93 14.06
CA LYS A 9 10.18 6.28 13.39
C LYS A 9 10.12 4.80 13.68
N ILE A 10 10.02 3.99 12.63
CA ILE A 10 9.96 2.54 12.72
C ILE A 10 11.13 1.98 11.92
N GLU A 11 11.97 1.17 12.56
CA GLU A 11 13.09 0.54 11.88
C GLU A 11 12.58 -0.52 10.89
N ARG A 12 13.38 -0.82 9.86
CA ARG A 12 13.00 -1.73 8.79
C ARG A 12 12.62 -3.12 9.32
N ASP A 13 13.39 -3.66 10.24
CA ASP A 13 13.12 -4.99 10.80
C ASP A 13 11.81 -5.01 11.58
N GLU A 14 11.55 -3.99 12.33
CA GLU A 14 10.31 -3.83 13.08
C GLU A 14 9.11 -3.73 12.14
N TRP A 15 9.25 -2.92 11.08
CA TRP A 15 8.21 -2.73 10.08
C TRP A 15 7.89 -4.02 9.35
N SER A 16 8.92 -4.76 8.90
CA SER A 16 8.72 -6.01 8.17
C SER A 16 8.05 -7.07 9.03
N ASN A 17 8.26 -7.04 10.35
CA ASN A 17 7.66 -7.99 11.27
C ASN A 17 6.17 -7.74 11.52
N PHE A 18 5.64 -6.59 11.16
CA PHE A 18 4.21 -6.33 11.30
C PHE A 18 3.36 -7.16 10.35
N TYR A 19 3.94 -7.66 9.27
CA TYR A 19 3.25 -8.52 8.32
C TYR A 19 4.25 -9.48 7.68
N GLN A 20 4.20 -10.74 8.12
CA GLN A 20 5.17 -11.75 7.72
C GLN A 20 4.61 -12.68 6.65
N GLU A 21 4.15 -12.13 5.55
CA GLU A 21 3.75 -12.91 4.39
C GLU A 21 4.99 -13.24 3.57
N HIS A 22 5.25 -14.52 3.37
CA HIS A 22 6.45 -14.96 2.66
C HIS A 22 6.29 -14.97 1.13
N ILE A 23 5.06 -14.86 0.65
CA ILE A 23 4.79 -14.89 -0.78
C ILE A 23 4.66 -13.47 -1.30
N VAL A 24 5.63 -13.04 -2.10
CA VAL A 24 5.58 -11.75 -2.78
C VAL A 24 4.75 -11.92 -4.05
N PRO A 25 3.70 -11.11 -4.28
CA PRO A 25 2.82 -11.28 -5.44
C PRO A 25 3.41 -10.69 -6.73
N LEU A 26 4.71 -10.80 -6.90
CA LEU A 26 5.43 -10.31 -8.07
C LEU A 26 6.59 -11.24 -8.37
N THR A 27 6.86 -11.44 -9.66
CA THR A 27 8.08 -12.08 -10.12
C THR A 27 9.17 -11.03 -10.34
N GLU A 28 10.42 -11.47 -10.48
CA GLU A 28 11.53 -10.56 -10.83
C GLU A 28 11.24 -9.82 -12.14
N GLU A 29 10.68 -10.51 -13.13
CA GLU A 29 10.35 -9.93 -14.42
C GLU A 29 9.29 -8.85 -14.28
N GLU A 30 8.25 -9.11 -13.50
CA GLU A 30 7.20 -8.13 -13.24
C GLU A 30 7.76 -6.90 -12.54
N LEU A 31 8.65 -7.10 -11.58
CA LEU A 31 9.30 -5.99 -10.88
C LEU A 31 10.14 -5.15 -11.84
N LEU A 32 10.90 -5.78 -12.73
CA LEU A 32 11.69 -5.08 -13.73
C LEU A 32 10.81 -4.20 -14.62
N ASN A 33 9.63 -4.67 -14.96
CA ASN A 33 8.70 -3.91 -15.81
C ASN A 33 8.05 -2.73 -15.08
N LEU A 34 7.96 -2.80 -13.76
CA LEU A 34 7.31 -1.76 -12.98
C LEU A 34 8.26 -0.64 -12.55
N LYS A 35 9.52 -0.96 -12.33
CA LYS A 35 10.46 0.03 -11.81
C LYS A 35 11.05 0.90 -12.93
N SER A 36 11.49 2.10 -12.55
CA SER A 36 12.18 3.00 -13.44
C SER A 36 13.62 2.55 -13.67
N LEU A 37 14.25 3.07 -14.73
CA LEU A 37 15.56 2.61 -15.21
C LEU A 37 16.65 2.60 -14.11
N ASN A 38 16.64 3.59 -13.24
CA ASN A 38 17.67 3.73 -12.22
C ASN A 38 17.23 3.30 -10.82
N ASP A 39 16.04 2.72 -10.69
CA ASP A 39 15.53 2.28 -9.40
C ASP A 39 16.21 0.98 -8.98
N GLN A 40 16.62 0.92 -7.72
CA GLN A 40 17.26 -0.26 -7.15
C GLN A 40 16.35 -0.90 -6.11
N ILE A 41 15.24 -1.45 -6.58
CA ILE A 41 14.26 -2.12 -5.74
C ILE A 41 14.34 -3.62 -6.01
N SER A 42 14.54 -4.41 -4.96
CA SER A 42 14.58 -5.87 -5.04
C SER A 42 13.26 -6.47 -4.56
N LEU A 43 13.05 -7.76 -4.82
CA LEU A 43 11.91 -8.48 -4.26
C LEU A 43 11.97 -8.50 -2.72
N LYS A 44 13.17 -8.49 -2.15
CA LYS A 44 13.35 -8.40 -0.70
C LYS A 44 12.81 -7.08 -0.16
N ASP A 45 13.03 -5.98 -0.87
CA ASP A 45 12.47 -4.67 -0.52
C ASP A 45 10.93 -4.71 -0.59
N VAL A 46 10.38 -5.35 -1.60
CA VAL A 46 8.94 -5.49 -1.74
C VAL A 46 8.39 -6.28 -0.54
N GLN A 47 9.03 -7.35 -0.16
CA GLN A 47 8.61 -8.16 0.98
C GLN A 47 8.70 -7.38 2.29
N ASP A 48 9.83 -6.71 2.55
CA ASP A 48 10.09 -6.09 3.84
C ASP A 48 9.35 -4.78 4.03
N ILE A 49 9.16 -4.02 2.97
CA ILE A 49 8.64 -2.65 3.06
C ILE A 49 7.23 -2.54 2.50
N TYR A 50 7.02 -3.04 1.28
CA TYR A 50 5.76 -2.83 0.58
C TYR A 50 4.65 -3.77 1.02
N MET A 51 4.97 -5.01 1.38
CA MET A 51 3.95 -5.94 1.86
C MET A 51 3.26 -5.45 3.13
N PRO A 52 4.00 -5.02 4.17
CA PRO A 52 3.34 -4.44 5.33
C PRO A 52 2.56 -3.17 5.00
N LEU A 53 3.09 -2.34 4.10
CA LEU A 53 2.40 -1.10 3.70
C LEU A 53 1.08 -1.40 3.01
N VAL A 54 1.07 -2.37 2.10
CA VAL A 54 -0.16 -2.76 1.39
C VAL A 54 -1.18 -3.33 2.37
N HIS A 55 -0.73 -4.08 3.36
CA HIS A 55 -1.62 -4.59 4.40
C HIS A 55 -2.25 -3.44 5.21
N LEU A 56 -1.45 -2.45 5.58
CA LEU A 56 -1.95 -1.26 6.26
C LEU A 56 -2.95 -0.50 5.39
N LEU A 57 -2.65 -0.33 4.11
CA LEU A 57 -3.56 0.33 3.17
C LEU A 57 -4.88 -0.42 3.06
N ARG A 58 -4.86 -1.74 3.09
CA ARG A 58 -6.05 -2.54 3.07
C ARG A 58 -6.94 -2.28 4.29
N ILE A 59 -6.34 -2.12 5.46
CA ILE A 59 -7.09 -1.76 6.66
C ILE A 59 -7.84 -0.45 6.43
N HIS A 60 -7.17 0.55 5.85
CA HIS A 60 -7.80 1.83 5.53
C HIS A 60 -8.91 1.70 4.49
N LEU A 61 -8.67 0.88 3.46
CA LEU A 61 -9.68 0.64 2.42
C LEU A 61 -10.94 0.00 2.99
N ASP A 62 -10.78 -1.00 3.84
CA ASP A 62 -11.92 -1.70 4.45
C ASP A 62 -12.70 -0.76 5.38
N SER A 63 -12.00 0.06 6.16
CA SER A 63 -12.65 1.05 7.03
C SER A 63 -13.40 2.10 6.23
N HIS A 64 -12.84 2.55 5.12
CA HIS A 64 -13.47 3.51 4.23
C HIS A 64 -14.77 2.94 3.65
N GLN A 65 -14.75 1.70 3.18
CA GLN A 65 -15.92 1.04 2.63
C GLN A 65 -17.01 0.86 3.69
N GLU A 66 -16.64 0.42 4.87
CA GLU A 66 -17.57 0.25 5.98
C GLU A 66 -18.24 1.56 6.36
N LEU A 67 -17.47 2.65 6.41
CA LEU A 67 -18.01 3.98 6.71
C LEU A 67 -19.01 4.40 5.63
N GLN A 68 -18.69 4.21 4.35
CA GLN A 68 -19.58 4.56 3.25
C GLN A 68 -20.89 3.77 3.32
N ASP A 69 -20.80 2.47 3.59
CA ASP A 69 -21.96 1.60 3.69
C ASP A 69 -22.86 2.01 4.87
N SER A 70 -22.26 2.32 6.01
CA SER A 70 -23.01 2.73 7.21
C SER A 70 -23.69 4.08 7.01
N GLN A 71 -23.02 5.02 6.36
CA GLN A 71 -23.60 6.33 6.05
C GLN A 71 -24.78 6.20 5.08
N SER A 72 -24.63 5.36 4.07
CA SER A 72 -25.68 5.14 3.07
C SER A 72 -26.92 4.50 3.73
N GLU A 73 -26.71 3.55 4.62
CA GLU A 73 -27.78 2.93 5.37
C GLU A 73 -28.51 3.94 6.26
N PHE A 74 -27.75 4.75 6.98
CA PHE A 74 -28.31 5.80 7.84
C PHE A 74 -29.16 6.78 7.06
N LEU A 75 -28.71 7.19 5.88
CA LEU A 75 -29.41 8.16 5.03
C LEU A 75 -30.54 7.53 4.22
N GLY A 76 -30.66 6.22 4.22
CA GLY A 76 -31.67 5.51 3.42
C GLY A 76 -31.46 5.63 1.92
N VAL A 77 -30.21 5.79 1.49
CA VAL A 77 -29.87 5.92 0.07
C VAL A 77 -29.08 4.71 -0.40
N LYS A 78 -29.08 4.49 -1.71
CA LYS A 78 -28.31 3.40 -2.29
C LYS A 78 -26.82 3.64 -2.08
N ALA A 79 -26.10 2.61 -1.66
CA ALA A 79 -24.66 2.69 -1.45
C ALA A 79 -23.97 3.12 -2.76
N GLN A 80 -23.16 4.17 -2.68
CA GLN A 80 -22.38 4.66 -3.81
C GLN A 80 -20.93 4.26 -3.63
N LYS A 81 -20.27 3.98 -4.75
CA LYS A 81 -18.86 3.63 -4.75
C LYS A 81 -18.05 4.92 -4.74
N VAL A 82 -17.50 5.25 -3.57
CA VAL A 82 -16.65 6.43 -3.41
C VAL A 82 -15.19 5.99 -3.52
N PRO A 83 -14.40 6.57 -4.44
CA PRO A 83 -13.01 6.17 -4.58
C PRO A 83 -12.17 6.53 -3.36
N PHE A 84 -11.26 5.64 -3.01
CA PHE A 84 -10.23 5.90 -2.00
C PHE A 84 -9.01 6.46 -2.73
N ILE A 85 -8.59 7.66 -2.36
CA ILE A 85 -7.49 8.34 -3.04
C ILE A 85 -6.25 8.35 -2.15
N LEU A 86 -5.16 7.81 -2.66
CA LEU A 86 -3.86 7.81 -2.00
C LEU A 86 -2.90 8.73 -2.74
N GLY A 87 -2.44 9.78 -2.08
CA GLY A 87 -1.45 10.67 -2.65
C GLY A 87 -0.03 10.25 -2.28
N ILE A 88 0.86 10.23 -3.27
CA ILE A 88 2.26 9.92 -3.05
C ILE A 88 3.07 11.15 -3.43
N ALA A 89 3.78 11.70 -2.46
CA ALA A 89 4.54 12.93 -2.64
C ALA A 89 6.03 12.68 -2.37
N GLY A 90 6.87 13.43 -3.04
CA GLY A 90 8.32 13.33 -2.87
C GLY A 90 9.03 13.96 -4.05
N SER A 91 10.35 14.10 -3.95
CA SER A 91 11.14 14.59 -5.07
C SER A 91 11.21 13.55 -6.19
N VAL A 92 11.57 13.99 -7.38
CA VAL A 92 11.68 13.11 -8.55
C VAL A 92 12.65 11.95 -8.29
N ALA A 93 13.69 12.19 -7.51
CA ALA A 93 14.76 11.22 -7.28
C ALA A 93 14.43 10.13 -6.26
N VAL A 94 13.29 10.17 -5.59
CA VAL A 94 12.97 9.20 -4.53
C VAL A 94 12.10 8.03 -4.98
N GLY A 95 11.87 7.88 -6.29
CA GLY A 95 11.16 6.71 -6.82
C GLY A 95 9.66 6.68 -6.59
N LYS A 96 9.02 7.85 -6.44
CA LYS A 96 7.57 7.91 -6.16
C LYS A 96 6.72 7.29 -7.26
N SER A 97 7.14 7.38 -8.51
CA SER A 97 6.40 6.78 -9.63
C SER A 97 6.43 5.26 -9.57
N THR A 98 7.59 4.68 -9.23
CA THR A 98 7.72 3.23 -9.06
C THR A 98 6.91 2.77 -7.86
N THR A 99 6.95 3.52 -6.76
CA THR A 99 6.15 3.22 -5.57
C THR A 99 4.66 3.19 -5.92
N ALA A 100 4.17 4.17 -6.68
CA ALA A 100 2.77 4.23 -7.08
C ALA A 100 2.38 3.01 -7.92
N ARG A 101 3.20 2.63 -8.88
CA ARG A 101 2.94 1.46 -9.74
C ARG A 101 2.96 0.16 -8.95
N LEU A 102 3.92 0.00 -8.03
CA LEU A 102 4.00 -1.18 -7.17
C LEU A 102 2.77 -1.30 -6.26
N LEU A 103 2.38 -0.20 -5.62
CA LEU A 103 1.22 -0.21 -4.74
C LEU A 103 -0.05 -0.54 -5.50
N GLN A 104 -0.23 0.03 -6.70
CA GLN A 104 -1.39 -0.26 -7.52
C GLN A 104 -1.46 -1.74 -7.88
N ARG A 105 -0.34 -2.33 -8.29
CA ARG A 105 -0.27 -3.74 -8.65
C ARG A 105 -0.58 -4.64 -7.46
N MET A 106 0.04 -4.35 -6.31
CA MET A 106 -0.09 -5.18 -5.12
C MET A 106 -1.48 -5.09 -4.49
N VAL A 107 -2.06 -3.89 -4.44
CA VAL A 107 -3.42 -3.71 -3.93
C VAL A 107 -4.42 -4.43 -4.82
N SER A 108 -4.27 -4.32 -6.14
CA SER A 108 -5.13 -5.03 -7.08
C SER A 108 -5.07 -6.55 -6.89
N TYR A 109 -3.87 -7.07 -6.67
CA TYR A 109 -3.68 -8.50 -6.41
C TYR A 109 -4.43 -8.95 -5.16
N ILE A 110 -4.31 -8.20 -4.07
CA ILE A 110 -4.95 -8.52 -2.80
C ILE A 110 -6.48 -8.46 -2.92
N LEU A 111 -7.02 -7.45 -3.62
CA LEU A 111 -8.45 -7.30 -3.80
C LEU A 111 -9.05 -8.44 -4.64
N ILE A 112 -8.31 -8.92 -5.63
CA ILE A 112 -8.76 -10.04 -6.49
C ILE A 112 -8.78 -11.33 -5.68
N LYS A 113 -7.81 -11.55 -4.80
CA LYS A 113 -7.71 -12.79 -4.01
C LYS A 113 -8.78 -12.93 -2.94
N ASN A 114 -9.38 -11.85 -2.57
CA ASN A 114 -10.44 -11.85 -1.57
C ASN A 114 -11.77 -11.53 -2.22
#